data_74e8be6b62952516db6443bb0d167013
#
_entry.id   74e8be6b62952516db6443bb0d167013
#
_cell.length_a   1.000
_cell.length_b   1.000
_cell.length_c   1.000
_cell.angle_alpha   90.00
_cell.angle_beta   90.00
_cell.angle_gamma   90.00
#
_symmetry.space_group_name_H-M   'P 1'
#
loop_
_entity.id
_entity.type
_entity.pdbx_description
1 polymer ?
#
loop_
_entity_poly.entity_id
_entity_poly.type
_entity_poly.pdbx_seq_one_letter_code
_entity_poly.pdbx_strand_id
1 'polypeptide(L)'
;MTNKALSVVILAAGKGTRMYSDLPKVLHKVAGKPMVKHVIDTANQLGAENVHLIYGHGGELMRERLANESVNWVFQAEQLGTGHAMQQAMPFFRDDENVLMVYGDGPMITPETLQKLIDAKPENGIAVLTVVLDNPTGYGRIVRENGKVVGIVEQKDATPEQLKIQEINTGVLVSDGASFKKWLARLDNNNAQGEFYITDVIGLAHQDGCPIVAVQATDFMEVEGVNNRLQLAKMERYYQRKQAEKLLLAGVMLIDPERFDLRGTLEHGKDVEIDVNVIVEGNVRLGDRVKIGAGCVLKNVTIGDDVEIKPYSVLEDATIGEKAAIGPFSRLRPGAELAAETHVGNFVEI
;
A
#
# COMPACT_ATOMS: atom_id res chain seq x y z
N MET A 1 14.57 9.45 -23.91
CA MET A 1 14.88 9.73 -22.48
C MET A 1 15.54 8.48 -21.93
N THR A 2 16.82 8.54 -21.50
CA THR A 2 17.47 7.42 -20.83
C THR A 2 16.71 7.15 -19.52
N ASN A 3 16.17 5.95 -19.38
CA ASN A 3 15.47 5.53 -18.17
C ASN A 3 16.52 5.53 -17.04
N LYS A 4 16.53 6.57 -16.19
CA LYS A 4 17.45 6.62 -15.05
C LYS A 4 17.09 5.48 -14.10
N ALA A 5 18.10 4.86 -13.50
CA ALA A 5 17.90 3.90 -12.42
C ALA A 5 16.97 4.48 -11.33
N LEU A 6 16.20 3.64 -10.69
CA LEU A 6 15.27 4.01 -9.64
C LEU A 6 15.62 3.32 -8.33
N SER A 7 15.86 4.10 -7.28
CA SER A 7 15.89 3.63 -5.90
C SER A 7 14.65 4.12 -5.17
N VAL A 8 13.99 3.21 -4.44
CA VAL A 8 12.82 3.54 -3.61
C VAL A 8 13.20 3.48 -2.14
N VAL A 9 12.91 4.54 -1.40
CA VAL A 9 13.14 4.62 0.04
C VAL A 9 11.79 4.56 0.76
N ILE A 10 11.60 3.53 1.58
CA ILE A 10 10.37 3.31 2.32
C ILE A 10 10.59 3.69 3.79
N LEU A 11 9.92 4.72 4.27
CA LEU A 11 9.98 5.14 5.67
C LEU A 11 9.06 4.26 6.54
N ALA A 12 9.65 3.47 7.41
CA ALA A 12 8.94 2.50 8.26
C ALA A 12 9.40 2.50 9.73
N ALA A 13 10.16 3.52 10.16
CA ALA A 13 10.76 3.59 11.51
C ALA A 13 9.84 4.18 12.61
N GLY A 14 8.62 4.61 12.26
CA GLY A 14 7.69 5.24 13.20
C GLY A 14 7.19 4.30 14.30
N LYS A 15 7.10 4.77 15.54
CA LYS A 15 6.71 3.98 16.73
C LYS A 15 5.27 3.46 16.68
N GLY A 16 4.37 4.12 15.97
CA GLY A 16 2.98 3.67 15.80
C GLY A 16 2.16 3.61 17.10
N THR A 17 2.44 4.45 18.09
CA THR A 17 1.82 4.41 19.44
C THR A 17 0.29 4.44 19.42
N ARG A 18 -0.32 5.11 18.42
CA ARG A 18 -1.78 5.19 18.22
C ARG A 18 -2.43 3.89 17.76
N MET A 19 -1.63 2.85 17.46
CA MET A 19 -2.14 1.52 17.14
C MET A 19 -2.47 0.69 18.39
N TYR A 20 -1.98 1.09 19.57
CA TYR A 20 -2.13 0.34 20.81
C TYR A 20 -1.74 -1.14 20.66
N SER A 21 -0.54 -1.38 20.14
CA SER A 21 -0.06 -2.71 19.75
C SER A 21 1.45 -2.81 19.90
N ASP A 22 1.94 -3.99 20.30
CA ASP A 22 3.37 -4.33 20.30
C ASP A 22 3.88 -4.62 18.90
N LEU A 23 2.95 -4.89 17.96
CA LEU A 23 3.29 -5.08 16.55
C LEU A 23 3.67 -3.74 15.93
N PRO A 24 4.84 -3.62 15.26
CA PRO A 24 5.19 -2.44 14.49
C PRO A 24 4.06 -2.03 13.55
N LYS A 25 3.74 -0.73 13.49
CA LYS A 25 2.60 -0.18 12.75
C LYS A 25 2.48 -0.74 11.33
N VAL A 26 3.57 -0.74 10.61
CA VAL A 26 3.64 -1.14 9.19
C VAL A 26 3.46 -2.65 8.95
N LEU A 27 3.51 -3.47 10.01
CA LEU A 27 3.24 -4.91 9.95
C LEU A 27 1.76 -5.26 10.14
N HIS A 28 0.91 -4.31 10.55
CA HIS A 28 -0.53 -4.54 10.52
C HIS A 28 -1.00 -4.81 9.09
N LYS A 29 -1.97 -5.71 8.96
CA LYS A 29 -2.37 -6.24 7.67
C LYS A 29 -3.55 -5.49 7.07
N VAL A 30 -3.50 -5.33 5.76
CA VAL A 30 -4.62 -5.01 4.87
C VAL A 30 -4.75 -6.18 3.89
N ALA A 31 -5.93 -6.75 3.77
CA ALA A 31 -6.20 -7.94 2.95
C ALA A 31 -5.24 -9.13 3.23
N GLY A 32 -4.93 -9.35 4.52
CA GLY A 32 -4.03 -10.44 4.94
C GLY A 32 -2.54 -10.17 4.77
N LYS A 33 -2.12 -9.09 4.10
CA LYS A 33 -0.73 -8.72 3.78
C LYS A 33 -0.28 -7.51 4.63
N PRO A 34 0.93 -7.50 5.24
CA PRO A 34 1.45 -6.33 5.95
C PRO A 34 1.41 -5.06 5.09
N MET A 35 1.07 -3.91 5.66
CA MET A 35 0.99 -2.64 4.93
C MET A 35 2.28 -2.33 4.17
N VAL A 36 3.43 -2.46 4.82
CA VAL A 36 4.73 -2.23 4.18
C VAL A 36 5.00 -3.17 3.01
N LYS A 37 4.47 -4.39 3.03
CA LYS A 37 4.63 -5.34 1.92
C LYS A 37 3.86 -4.90 0.68
N HIS A 38 2.71 -4.24 0.83
CA HIS A 38 2.02 -3.61 -0.31
C HIS A 38 2.92 -2.56 -0.97
N VAL A 39 3.59 -1.73 -0.16
CA VAL A 39 4.49 -0.67 -0.66
C VAL A 39 5.74 -1.27 -1.33
N ILE A 40 6.32 -2.35 -0.76
CA ILE A 40 7.43 -3.08 -1.38
C ILE A 40 7.01 -3.65 -2.74
N ASP A 41 5.81 -4.26 -2.81
CA ASP A 41 5.29 -4.80 -4.07
C ASP A 41 5.12 -3.70 -5.13
N THR A 42 4.61 -2.54 -4.75
CA THR A 42 4.48 -1.37 -5.63
C THR A 42 5.86 -0.89 -6.11
N ALA A 43 6.86 -0.82 -5.24
CA ALA A 43 8.23 -0.45 -5.62
C ALA A 43 8.83 -1.45 -6.63
N ASN A 44 8.62 -2.74 -6.43
CA ASN A 44 9.07 -3.78 -7.35
C ASN A 44 8.36 -3.70 -8.72
N GLN A 45 7.05 -3.40 -8.73
CA GLN A 45 6.29 -3.21 -9.98
C GLN A 45 6.76 -1.98 -10.79
N LEU A 46 7.29 -0.96 -10.13
CA LEU A 46 7.94 0.20 -10.79
C LEU A 46 9.30 -0.15 -11.40
N GLY A 47 9.83 -1.34 -11.15
CA GLY A 47 11.15 -1.75 -11.61
C GLY A 47 12.28 -1.07 -10.82
N ALA A 48 12.08 -0.80 -9.53
CA ALA A 48 13.13 -0.27 -8.66
C ALA A 48 14.34 -1.20 -8.64
N GLU A 49 15.54 -0.66 -8.91
CA GLU A 49 16.79 -1.41 -8.81
C GLU A 49 17.15 -1.67 -7.35
N ASN A 50 16.82 -0.73 -6.46
CA ASN A 50 17.03 -0.82 -5.03
C ASN A 50 15.78 -0.39 -4.26
N VAL A 51 15.45 -1.17 -3.23
CA VAL A 51 14.42 -0.80 -2.24
C VAL A 51 15.10 -0.68 -0.89
N HIS A 52 15.20 0.53 -0.35
CA HIS A 52 15.76 0.80 0.97
C HIS A 52 14.63 0.91 1.99
N LEU A 53 14.57 0.00 2.94
CA LEU A 53 13.56 -0.01 3.99
C LEU A 53 14.15 0.56 5.27
N ILE A 54 13.72 1.78 5.64
CA ILE A 54 14.16 2.44 6.86
C ILE A 54 13.32 1.95 8.03
N TYR A 55 13.97 1.30 9.00
CA TYR A 55 13.34 0.74 10.17
C TYR A 55 13.97 1.30 11.45
N GLY A 56 13.21 1.25 12.55
CA GLY A 56 13.62 1.73 13.86
C GLY A 56 13.47 0.66 14.93
N HIS A 57 13.02 1.07 16.10
CA HIS A 57 12.77 0.19 17.23
C HIS A 57 11.76 -0.92 16.86
N GLY A 58 12.01 -2.16 17.33
CA GLY A 58 11.19 -3.34 16.97
C GLY A 58 11.51 -3.93 15.60
N GLY A 59 12.59 -3.51 14.95
CA GLY A 59 12.99 -3.93 13.61
C GLY A 59 13.35 -5.41 13.46
N GLU A 60 13.66 -6.13 14.55
CA GLU A 60 13.92 -7.57 14.50
C GLU A 60 12.69 -8.34 13.98
N LEU A 61 11.52 -8.05 14.55
CA LEU A 61 10.26 -8.65 14.10
C LEU A 61 9.95 -8.29 12.64
N MET A 62 10.26 -7.05 12.23
CA MET A 62 10.08 -6.64 10.82
C MET A 62 10.98 -7.45 9.89
N ARG A 63 12.25 -7.64 10.25
CA ARG A 63 13.19 -8.46 9.48
C ARG A 63 12.74 -9.92 9.38
N GLU A 64 12.24 -10.49 10.48
CA GLU A 64 11.70 -11.85 10.51
C GLU A 64 10.50 -11.99 9.56
N ARG A 65 9.52 -11.08 9.68
CA ARG A 65 8.27 -11.13 8.89
C ARG A 65 8.47 -10.83 7.40
N LEU A 66 9.52 -10.13 7.04
CA LEU A 66 9.85 -9.73 5.68
C LEU A 66 11.16 -10.38 5.21
N ALA A 67 11.56 -11.51 5.80
CA ALA A 67 12.84 -12.18 5.50
C ALA A 67 12.98 -12.60 4.03
N ASN A 68 11.88 -12.82 3.33
CA ASN A 68 11.86 -13.20 1.91
C ASN A 68 11.84 -12.00 0.96
N GLU A 69 11.81 -10.75 1.49
CA GLU A 69 11.78 -9.57 0.66
C GLU A 69 13.19 -9.11 0.30
N SER A 70 13.39 -8.79 -0.98
CA SER A 70 14.65 -8.24 -1.47
C SER A 70 14.72 -6.74 -1.17
N VAL A 71 15.10 -6.38 0.06
CA VAL A 71 15.23 -4.98 0.51
C VAL A 71 16.56 -4.73 1.19
N ASN A 72 17.09 -3.52 1.02
CA ASN A 72 18.25 -3.01 1.76
C ASN A 72 17.78 -2.43 3.09
N TRP A 73 18.14 -3.04 4.19
CA TRP A 73 17.74 -2.63 5.52
C TRP A 73 18.57 -1.44 6.01
N VAL A 74 17.91 -0.31 6.30
CA VAL A 74 18.56 0.90 6.78
C VAL A 74 18.06 1.21 8.20
N PHE A 75 18.96 1.17 9.17
CA PHE A 75 18.61 1.38 10.57
C PHE A 75 18.60 2.86 10.95
N GLN A 76 17.48 3.33 11.48
CA GLN A 76 17.34 4.64 12.12
C GLN A 76 17.34 4.45 13.64
N ALA A 77 18.48 4.67 14.28
CA ALA A 77 18.64 4.44 15.72
C ALA A 77 17.77 5.37 16.57
N GLU A 78 17.73 6.64 16.20
CA GLU A 78 16.94 7.68 16.85
C GLU A 78 15.90 8.24 15.88
N GLN A 79 14.63 8.29 16.30
CA GLN A 79 13.54 8.82 15.47
C GLN A 79 13.49 10.35 15.57
N LEU A 80 14.43 11.03 14.91
CA LEU A 80 14.55 12.49 14.91
C LEU A 80 13.82 13.16 13.73
N GLY A 81 12.86 12.48 13.13
CA GLY A 81 12.04 12.99 12.03
C GLY A 81 12.26 12.29 10.69
N THR A 82 11.46 12.66 9.70
CA THR A 82 11.44 12.04 8.36
C THR A 82 12.68 12.41 7.54
N GLY A 83 13.18 13.63 7.70
CA GLY A 83 14.44 14.07 7.10
C GLY A 83 15.64 13.29 7.64
N HIS A 84 15.69 13.06 8.97
CA HIS A 84 16.72 12.22 9.59
C HIS A 84 16.64 10.77 9.06
N ALA A 85 15.45 10.23 8.86
CA ALA A 85 15.29 8.92 8.25
C ALA A 85 15.93 8.86 6.84
N MET A 86 15.64 9.85 5.99
CA MET A 86 16.25 9.93 4.66
C MET A 86 17.78 10.13 4.70
N GLN A 87 18.30 10.85 5.69
CA GLN A 87 19.75 10.98 5.89
C GLN A 87 20.43 9.65 6.16
N GLN A 88 19.74 8.68 6.83
CA GLN A 88 20.29 7.34 7.02
C GLN A 88 20.42 6.56 5.70
N ALA A 89 19.54 6.81 4.74
CA ALA A 89 19.60 6.17 3.42
C ALA A 89 20.55 6.88 2.44
N MET A 90 20.91 8.12 2.71
CA MET A 90 21.74 8.96 1.82
C MET A 90 23.05 8.31 1.34
N PRO A 91 23.80 7.51 2.17
CA PRO A 91 25.03 6.87 1.71
C PRO A 91 24.83 5.83 0.60
N PHE A 92 23.61 5.34 0.41
CA PHE A 92 23.29 4.35 -0.60
C PHE A 92 22.82 4.95 -1.93
N PHE A 93 22.59 6.27 -2.00
CA PHE A 93 22.14 6.91 -3.22
C PHE A 93 23.31 7.09 -4.19
N ARG A 94 23.05 6.77 -5.47
CA ARG A 94 23.92 7.18 -6.58
C ARG A 94 23.51 8.59 -7.03
N ASP A 95 24.44 9.38 -7.50
CA ASP A 95 24.16 10.77 -7.89
C ASP A 95 23.27 10.88 -9.12
N ASP A 96 23.36 9.92 -10.02
CA ASP A 96 22.70 9.88 -11.32
C ASP A 96 21.35 9.12 -11.35
N GLU A 97 20.92 8.53 -10.21
CA GLU A 97 19.64 7.81 -10.12
C GLU A 97 18.48 8.69 -9.67
N ASN A 98 17.26 8.24 -9.94
CA ASN A 98 16.07 8.78 -9.29
C ASN A 98 15.89 8.12 -7.92
N VAL A 99 15.65 8.94 -6.89
CA VAL A 99 15.33 8.48 -5.54
C VAL A 99 13.89 8.88 -5.24
N LEU A 100 13.03 7.88 -5.08
CA LEU A 100 11.63 8.04 -4.73
C LEU A 100 11.44 7.71 -3.24
N MET A 101 10.89 8.64 -2.48
CA MET A 101 10.53 8.42 -1.07
C MET A 101 9.04 8.16 -0.92
N VAL A 102 8.69 7.10 -0.19
CA VAL A 102 7.32 6.70 0.15
C VAL A 102 7.23 6.28 1.61
N TYR A 103 6.00 6.22 2.15
CA TYR A 103 5.75 5.74 3.52
C TYR A 103 5.29 4.28 3.53
N GLY A 104 5.81 3.49 4.48
CA GLY A 104 5.45 2.08 4.65
C GLY A 104 4.05 1.83 5.23
N ASP A 105 3.36 2.88 5.65
CA ASP A 105 2.00 2.85 6.18
C ASP A 105 0.92 3.36 5.19
N GLY A 106 1.32 3.66 3.94
CA GLY A 106 0.44 4.01 2.83
C GLY A 106 0.25 2.83 1.85
N PRO A 107 -0.48 1.77 2.21
CA PRO A 107 -0.52 0.51 1.45
C PRO A 107 -1.23 0.59 0.10
N MET A 108 -1.94 1.70 -0.17
CA MET A 108 -2.77 1.83 -1.36
C MET A 108 -2.13 2.60 -2.50
N ILE A 109 -0.89 3.11 -2.29
CA ILE A 109 -0.18 3.85 -3.34
C ILE A 109 0.04 2.95 -4.57
N THR A 110 -0.36 3.43 -5.74
CA THR A 110 -0.32 2.65 -6.97
C THR A 110 0.95 2.90 -7.79
N PRO A 111 1.42 1.91 -8.57
CA PRO A 111 2.52 2.12 -9.51
C PRO A 111 2.22 3.23 -10.51
N GLU A 112 0.97 3.34 -10.97
CA GLU A 112 0.54 4.34 -11.97
C GLU A 112 0.69 5.77 -11.44
N THR A 113 0.30 6.02 -10.19
CA THR A 113 0.45 7.32 -9.53
C THR A 113 1.91 7.67 -9.31
N LEU A 114 2.71 6.70 -8.84
CA LEU A 114 4.14 6.91 -8.64
C LEU A 114 4.89 7.10 -9.96
N GLN A 115 4.52 6.38 -11.03
CA GLN A 115 5.12 6.55 -12.34
C GLN A 115 4.85 7.96 -12.89
N LYS A 116 3.61 8.47 -12.77
CA LYS A 116 3.29 9.86 -13.14
C LYS A 116 4.14 10.87 -12.38
N LEU A 117 4.39 10.62 -11.10
CA LEU A 117 5.25 11.49 -10.28
C LEU A 117 6.71 11.46 -10.78
N ILE A 118 7.23 10.27 -11.07
CA ILE A 118 8.60 10.07 -11.61
C ILE A 118 8.74 10.77 -12.97
N ASP A 119 7.78 10.58 -13.85
CA ASP A 119 7.79 11.17 -15.21
C ASP A 119 7.69 12.70 -15.18
N ALA A 120 7.00 13.25 -14.18
CA ALA A 120 6.85 14.69 -13.99
C ALA A 120 8.09 15.34 -13.35
N LYS A 121 9.01 14.56 -12.77
CA LYS A 121 10.20 15.09 -12.11
C LYS A 121 11.07 15.86 -13.10
N PRO A 122 11.33 17.16 -12.87
CA PRO A 122 12.20 17.93 -13.73
C PRO A 122 13.66 17.50 -13.56
N GLU A 123 14.47 17.76 -14.58
CA GLU A 123 15.91 17.56 -14.47
C GLU A 123 16.51 18.48 -13.38
N ASN A 124 17.36 17.91 -12.52
CA ASN A 124 17.96 18.60 -11.37
C ASN A 124 16.95 19.31 -10.46
N GLY A 125 15.75 18.73 -10.33
CA GLY A 125 14.66 19.26 -9.54
C GLY A 125 13.94 18.19 -8.75
N ILE A 126 12.78 18.55 -8.21
CA ILE A 126 11.99 17.69 -7.33
C ILE A 126 10.53 17.68 -7.78
N ALA A 127 9.89 16.50 -7.73
CA ALA A 127 8.46 16.38 -7.84
C ALA A 127 7.88 15.90 -6.50
N VAL A 128 6.75 16.48 -6.10
CA VAL A 128 6.01 16.18 -4.87
C VAL A 128 4.59 15.76 -5.21
N LEU A 129 4.13 14.69 -4.59
CA LEU A 129 2.75 14.24 -4.72
C LEU A 129 1.87 15.01 -3.74
N THR A 130 0.81 15.61 -4.24
CA THR A 130 -0.15 16.43 -3.46
C THR A 130 -1.56 15.90 -3.61
N VAL A 131 -2.46 16.34 -2.76
CA VAL A 131 -3.91 16.14 -2.91
C VAL A 131 -4.65 17.32 -2.30
N VAL A 132 -5.83 17.64 -2.82
CA VAL A 132 -6.71 18.68 -2.27
C VAL A 132 -7.76 18.03 -1.37
N LEU A 133 -7.89 18.54 -0.15
CA LEU A 133 -8.85 18.06 0.84
C LEU A 133 -9.76 19.19 1.32
N ASP A 134 -11.04 18.88 1.52
CA ASP A 134 -11.97 19.81 2.17
C ASP A 134 -11.55 20.12 3.62
N ASN A 135 -11.03 19.11 4.31
CA ASN A 135 -10.47 19.27 5.65
C ASN A 135 -9.01 18.81 5.69
N PRO A 136 -8.05 19.72 5.52
CA PRO A 136 -6.61 19.42 5.47
C PRO A 136 -5.96 19.33 6.87
N THR A 137 -6.73 19.30 7.95
CA THR A 137 -6.21 19.29 9.33
C THR A 137 -5.25 18.13 9.57
N GLY A 138 -4.08 18.44 10.10
CA GLY A 138 -3.05 17.45 10.46
C GLY A 138 -1.99 17.20 9.38
N TYR A 139 -2.14 17.79 8.19
CA TYR A 139 -1.20 17.63 7.08
C TYR A 139 -0.34 18.89 6.86
N GLY A 140 0.81 18.74 6.23
CA GLY A 140 1.60 19.85 5.70
C GLY A 140 0.89 20.52 4.52
N ARG A 141 0.99 21.83 4.41
CA ARG A 141 0.37 22.63 3.34
C ARG A 141 1.37 22.96 2.24
N ILE A 142 0.92 22.86 1.00
CA ILE A 142 1.70 23.28 -0.17
C ILE A 142 1.62 24.79 -0.31
N VAL A 143 2.76 25.47 -0.09
CA VAL A 143 2.84 26.93 -0.23
C VAL A 143 3.20 27.28 -1.66
N ARG A 144 2.42 28.18 -2.27
CA ARG A 144 2.63 28.63 -3.65
C ARG A 144 2.80 30.14 -3.71
N GLU A 145 3.72 30.58 -4.57
CA GLU A 145 3.89 31.97 -4.99
C GLU A 145 3.78 32.04 -6.52
N ASN A 146 2.90 32.91 -7.01
CA ASN A 146 2.62 33.03 -8.46
C ASN A 146 2.35 31.66 -9.14
N GLY A 147 1.63 30.77 -8.46
CA GLY A 147 1.28 29.41 -8.92
C GLY A 147 2.38 28.37 -8.79
N LYS A 148 3.62 28.77 -8.48
CA LYS A 148 4.75 27.84 -8.30
C LYS A 148 4.86 27.41 -6.82
N VAL A 149 5.19 26.14 -6.61
CA VAL A 149 5.48 25.61 -5.26
C VAL A 149 6.80 26.24 -4.78
N VAL A 150 6.76 26.84 -3.59
CA VAL A 150 7.93 27.47 -2.96
C VAL A 150 8.32 26.82 -1.64
N GLY A 151 7.42 26.02 -1.06
CA GLY A 151 7.67 25.35 0.22
C GLY A 151 6.51 24.48 0.66
N ILE A 152 6.75 23.74 1.73
CA ILE A 152 5.72 23.02 2.49
C ILE A 152 5.82 23.51 3.93
N VAL A 153 4.69 23.85 4.54
CA VAL A 153 4.63 24.23 5.95
C VAL A 153 3.83 23.18 6.73
N GLU A 154 4.43 22.64 7.77
CA GLU A 154 3.76 21.65 8.62
C GLU A 154 2.64 22.30 9.44
N GLN A 155 1.61 21.51 9.78
CA GLN A 155 0.40 21.96 10.51
C GLN A 155 0.74 22.80 11.76
N LYS A 156 1.78 22.43 12.51
CA LYS A 156 2.14 23.07 13.78
C LYS A 156 2.93 24.38 13.60
N ASP A 157 3.54 24.55 12.44
CA ASP A 157 4.36 25.72 12.09
C ASP A 157 3.60 26.71 11.19
N ALA A 158 2.39 26.33 10.74
CA ALA A 158 1.60 27.10 9.79
C ALA A 158 0.92 28.31 10.43
N THR A 159 0.98 29.45 9.75
CA THR A 159 0.19 30.64 10.09
C THR A 159 -1.30 30.40 9.88
N PRO A 160 -2.21 31.23 10.49
CA PRO A 160 -3.64 31.14 10.27
C PRO A 160 -4.06 31.19 8.79
N GLU A 161 -3.34 31.96 7.96
CA GLU A 161 -3.58 32.04 6.52
C GLU A 161 -3.15 30.76 5.81
N GLN A 162 -2.00 30.20 6.15
CA GLN A 162 -1.50 28.95 5.58
C GLN A 162 -2.39 27.75 5.95
N LEU A 163 -3.00 27.75 7.15
CA LEU A 163 -3.95 26.72 7.56
C LEU A 163 -5.19 26.60 6.66
N LYS A 164 -5.55 27.67 5.92
CA LYS A 164 -6.67 27.68 4.97
C LYS A 164 -6.36 26.99 3.64
N ILE A 165 -5.08 26.72 3.38
CA ILE A 165 -4.66 26.02 2.15
C ILE A 165 -5.19 24.58 2.21
N GLN A 166 -5.92 24.18 1.16
CA GLN A 166 -6.50 22.84 1.03
C GLN A 166 -5.59 21.85 0.33
N GLU A 167 -4.60 22.32 -0.45
CA GLU A 167 -3.61 21.44 -1.08
C GLU A 167 -2.58 21.00 -0.03
N ILE A 168 -2.54 19.69 0.20
CA ILE A 168 -1.70 19.09 1.21
C ILE A 168 -0.54 18.29 0.60
N ASN A 169 0.52 18.18 1.37
CA ASN A 169 1.62 17.27 1.11
C ASN A 169 1.26 15.84 1.53
N THR A 170 1.43 14.88 0.63
CA THR A 170 1.25 13.46 0.93
C THR A 170 2.51 12.84 1.56
N GLY A 171 3.63 13.55 1.49
CA GLY A 171 4.94 13.07 1.91
C GLY A 171 5.68 12.24 0.86
N VAL A 172 5.05 11.95 -0.28
CA VAL A 172 5.69 11.22 -1.38
C VAL A 172 6.38 12.21 -2.31
N LEU A 173 7.68 12.00 -2.54
CA LEU A 173 8.47 12.90 -3.37
C LEU A 173 9.61 12.15 -4.08
N VAL A 174 10.06 12.69 -5.21
CA VAL A 174 11.13 12.13 -6.03
C VAL A 174 12.09 13.22 -6.49
N SER A 175 13.39 12.95 -6.39
CA SER A 175 14.45 13.78 -6.93
C SER A 175 15.61 12.91 -7.42
N ASP A 176 16.63 13.49 -8.02
CA ASP A 176 17.89 12.78 -8.27
C ASP A 176 18.72 12.67 -6.98
N GLY A 177 19.58 11.64 -6.92
CA GLY A 177 20.36 11.35 -5.72
C GLY A 177 21.31 12.47 -5.33
N ALA A 178 21.93 13.15 -6.29
CA ALA A 178 22.83 14.28 -6.04
C ALA A 178 22.08 15.44 -5.36
N SER A 179 20.90 15.78 -5.89
CA SER A 179 20.06 16.85 -5.32
C SER A 179 19.58 16.51 -3.91
N PHE A 180 19.10 15.27 -3.69
CA PHE A 180 18.73 14.83 -2.35
C PHE A 180 19.89 14.91 -1.35
N LYS A 181 21.08 14.41 -1.70
CA LYS A 181 22.27 14.50 -0.83
C LYS A 181 22.55 15.94 -0.43
N LYS A 182 22.52 16.88 -1.41
CA LYS A 182 22.75 18.29 -1.18
C LYS A 182 21.77 18.91 -0.19
N TRP A 183 20.47 18.63 -0.34
CA TRP A 183 19.44 19.21 0.53
C TRP A 183 19.37 18.52 1.89
N LEU A 184 19.45 17.19 1.94
CA LEU A 184 19.45 16.42 3.19
C LEU A 184 20.59 16.81 4.12
N ALA A 185 21.77 17.14 3.58
CA ALA A 185 22.91 17.62 4.38
C ALA A 185 22.68 19.00 5.00
N ARG A 186 21.71 19.78 4.53
CA ARG A 186 21.37 21.14 4.99
C ARG A 186 20.15 21.20 5.90
N LEU A 187 19.47 20.07 6.12
CA LEU A 187 18.32 20.03 7.02
C LEU A 187 18.74 20.37 8.44
N ASP A 188 17.90 21.13 9.13
CA ASP A 188 17.99 21.39 10.55
C ASP A 188 16.73 20.97 11.29
N ASN A 189 16.70 21.12 12.60
CA ASN A 189 15.55 20.78 13.45
C ASN A 189 14.95 22.01 14.15
N ASN A 190 15.16 23.19 13.59
CA ASN A 190 14.70 24.45 14.16
C ASN A 190 13.22 24.73 13.82
N ASN A 191 12.33 23.89 14.36
CA ASN A 191 10.89 23.93 14.15
C ASN A 191 10.12 23.56 15.42
N ALA A 192 8.78 23.63 15.38
CA ALA A 192 7.91 23.41 16.53
C ALA A 192 8.02 22.01 17.17
N GLN A 193 8.53 21.01 16.45
CA GLN A 193 8.70 19.64 16.95
C GLN A 193 10.15 19.29 17.29
N GLY A 194 11.12 20.10 16.91
CA GLY A 194 12.56 19.81 17.07
C GLY A 194 13.02 18.62 16.21
N GLU A 195 12.34 18.33 15.09
CA GLU A 195 12.59 17.21 14.20
C GLU A 195 13.17 17.68 12.86
N PHE A 196 13.95 16.82 12.21
CA PHE A 196 14.39 17.05 10.83
C PHE A 196 13.23 16.71 9.87
N TYR A 197 12.60 17.75 9.32
CA TYR A 197 11.50 17.56 8.37
C TYR A 197 12.02 17.31 6.95
N ILE A 198 11.56 16.24 6.32
CA ILE A 198 11.87 16.01 4.89
C ILE A 198 11.25 17.09 4.00
N THR A 199 10.15 17.69 4.43
CA THR A 199 9.43 18.74 3.71
C THR A 199 10.27 20.01 3.51
N ASP A 200 11.29 20.23 4.34
CA ASP A 200 12.19 21.38 4.21
C ASP A 200 13.08 21.31 2.96
N VAL A 201 13.26 20.11 2.36
CA VAL A 201 13.99 19.99 1.08
C VAL A 201 13.30 20.77 -0.05
N ILE A 202 11.98 21.00 0.03
CA ILE A 202 11.23 21.79 -0.96
C ILE A 202 11.63 23.26 -0.88
N GLY A 203 11.70 23.80 0.34
CA GLY A 203 12.19 25.18 0.56
C GLY A 203 13.64 25.36 0.15
N LEU A 204 14.50 24.37 0.44
CA LEU A 204 15.92 24.37 0.05
C LEU A 204 16.08 24.30 -1.48
N ALA A 205 15.26 23.46 -2.16
CA ALA A 205 15.24 23.39 -3.63
C ALA A 205 14.82 24.73 -4.25
N HIS A 206 13.79 25.39 -3.67
CA HIS A 206 13.36 26.72 -4.09
C HIS A 206 14.47 27.77 -3.94
N GLN A 207 15.14 27.82 -2.77
CA GLN A 207 16.27 28.72 -2.51
C GLN A 207 17.42 28.53 -3.50
N ASP A 208 17.67 27.29 -3.91
CA ASP A 208 18.70 26.94 -4.91
C ASP A 208 18.26 27.25 -6.35
N GLY A 209 17.04 27.75 -6.58
CA GLY A 209 16.48 28.00 -7.90
C GLY A 209 16.17 26.75 -8.69
N CYS A 210 16.08 25.57 -8.06
CA CYS A 210 15.75 24.31 -8.70
C CYS A 210 14.25 24.23 -9.02
N PRO A 211 13.85 23.60 -10.14
CA PRO A 211 12.44 23.46 -10.50
C PRO A 211 11.74 22.49 -9.55
N ILE A 212 10.53 22.86 -9.11
CA ILE A 212 9.65 22.07 -8.25
C ILE A 212 8.33 21.86 -8.97
N VAL A 213 7.90 20.60 -9.10
CA VAL A 213 6.64 20.21 -9.72
C VAL A 213 5.76 19.51 -8.70
N ALA A 214 4.50 19.93 -8.58
CA ALA A 214 3.48 19.22 -7.83
C ALA A 214 2.63 18.37 -8.78
N VAL A 215 2.47 17.10 -8.45
CA VAL A 215 1.56 16.17 -9.12
C VAL A 215 0.42 15.86 -8.16
N GLN A 216 -0.81 16.07 -8.61
CA GLN A 216 -1.97 15.87 -7.77
C GLN A 216 -2.48 14.44 -7.90
N ALA A 217 -2.59 13.73 -6.77
CA ALA A 217 -3.28 12.44 -6.69
C ALA A 217 -4.79 12.65 -6.92
N THR A 218 -5.42 11.70 -7.60
CA THR A 218 -6.85 11.76 -7.91
C THR A 218 -7.73 11.19 -6.80
N ASP A 219 -7.16 10.35 -5.96
CA ASP A 219 -7.87 9.68 -4.85
C ASP A 219 -7.05 9.80 -3.56
N PHE A 220 -7.63 10.45 -2.55
CA PHE A 220 -6.98 10.62 -1.25
C PHE A 220 -6.66 9.29 -0.57
N MET A 221 -7.55 8.30 -0.70
CA MET A 221 -7.34 6.99 -0.08
C MET A 221 -6.09 6.27 -0.58
N GLU A 222 -5.63 6.61 -1.78
CA GLU A 222 -4.40 6.07 -2.37
C GLU A 222 -3.15 6.55 -1.62
N VAL A 223 -3.21 7.76 -1.06
CA VAL A 223 -2.08 8.42 -0.40
C VAL A 223 -2.25 8.54 1.12
N GLU A 224 -3.37 8.06 1.68
CA GLU A 224 -3.61 8.10 3.12
C GLU A 224 -2.71 7.12 3.86
N GLY A 225 -2.00 7.61 4.88
CA GLY A 225 -1.24 6.78 5.81
C GLY A 225 -2.10 6.29 6.98
N VAL A 226 -1.97 5.01 7.34
CA VAL A 226 -2.69 4.39 8.46
C VAL A 226 -1.96 4.68 9.77
N ASN A 227 -2.61 5.37 10.70
CA ASN A 227 -2.04 5.73 11.99
C ASN A 227 -2.74 5.14 13.21
N ASN A 228 -3.96 4.62 13.03
CA ASN A 228 -4.76 4.02 14.09
C ASN A 228 -5.66 2.91 13.52
N ARG A 229 -6.34 2.18 14.41
CA ARG A 229 -7.18 1.03 14.01
C ARG A 229 -8.43 1.42 13.23
N LEU A 230 -8.96 2.63 13.43
CA LEU A 230 -10.10 3.12 12.64
C LEU A 230 -9.68 3.36 11.18
N GLN A 231 -8.52 3.99 10.97
CA GLN A 231 -7.96 4.17 9.62
C GLN A 231 -7.62 2.82 8.99
N LEU A 232 -7.07 1.88 9.76
CA LEU A 232 -6.80 0.52 9.28
C LEU A 232 -8.07 -0.18 8.77
N ALA A 233 -9.17 -0.11 9.53
CA ALA A 233 -10.45 -0.70 9.13
C ALA A 233 -11.03 -0.04 7.88
N LYS A 234 -10.92 1.29 7.76
CA LYS A 234 -11.33 2.02 6.53
C LYS A 234 -10.49 1.60 5.33
N MET A 235 -9.18 1.47 5.52
CA MET A 235 -8.25 1.04 4.48
C MET A 235 -8.55 -0.39 4.01
N GLU A 236 -8.86 -1.32 4.93
CA GLU A 236 -9.31 -2.67 4.60
C GLU A 236 -10.55 -2.63 3.70
N ARG A 237 -11.60 -1.88 4.08
CA ARG A 237 -12.83 -1.78 3.27
C ARG A 237 -12.58 -1.14 1.90
N TYR A 238 -11.75 -0.11 1.86
CA TYR A 238 -11.38 0.51 0.59
C TYR A 238 -10.66 -0.48 -0.35
N TYR A 239 -9.68 -1.23 0.18
CA TYR A 239 -8.99 -2.27 -0.59
C TYR A 239 -9.97 -3.31 -1.12
N GLN A 240 -10.81 -3.86 -0.25
CA GLN A 240 -11.77 -4.90 -0.62
C GLN A 240 -12.75 -4.42 -1.69
N ARG A 241 -13.21 -3.18 -1.58
CA ARG A 241 -14.06 -2.56 -2.60
C ARG A 241 -13.37 -2.48 -3.96
N LYS A 242 -12.11 -2.03 -3.98
CA LYS A 242 -11.32 -1.99 -5.23
C LYS A 242 -11.12 -3.37 -5.86
N GLN A 243 -10.93 -4.43 -5.04
CA GLN A 243 -10.85 -5.80 -5.56
C GLN A 243 -12.20 -6.26 -6.11
N ALA A 244 -13.28 -6.01 -5.39
CA ALA A 244 -14.64 -6.35 -5.84
C ALA A 244 -15.00 -5.64 -7.16
N GLU A 245 -14.69 -4.34 -7.29
CA GLU A 245 -14.88 -3.59 -8.54
C GLU A 245 -14.13 -4.22 -9.73
N LYS A 246 -12.87 -4.65 -9.51
CA LYS A 246 -12.07 -5.34 -10.55
C LYS A 246 -12.72 -6.65 -10.98
N LEU A 247 -13.21 -7.45 -10.05
CA LEU A 247 -13.87 -8.73 -10.33
C LEU A 247 -15.20 -8.53 -11.07
N LEU A 248 -16.02 -7.56 -10.65
CA LEU A 248 -17.27 -7.21 -11.34
C LEU A 248 -17.02 -6.78 -12.79
N LEU A 249 -16.00 -5.94 -13.02
CA LEU A 249 -15.62 -5.51 -14.37
C LEU A 249 -15.02 -6.65 -15.20
N ALA A 250 -14.44 -7.65 -14.56
CA ALA A 250 -13.93 -8.86 -15.22
C ALA A 250 -15.03 -9.93 -15.46
N GLY A 251 -16.28 -9.68 -15.03
CA GLY A 251 -17.43 -10.53 -15.32
C GLY A 251 -17.84 -11.49 -14.20
N VAL A 252 -17.24 -11.40 -13.01
CA VAL A 252 -17.72 -12.13 -11.83
C VAL A 252 -18.96 -11.44 -11.27
N MET A 253 -20.02 -12.19 -10.99
CA MET A 253 -21.19 -11.66 -10.29
C MET A 253 -20.95 -11.72 -8.78
N LEU A 254 -20.84 -10.57 -8.13
CA LEU A 254 -20.85 -10.44 -6.68
C LEU A 254 -22.22 -9.90 -6.25
N ILE A 255 -22.95 -10.64 -5.41
CA ILE A 255 -24.30 -10.22 -4.95
C ILE A 255 -24.23 -8.94 -4.13
N ASP A 256 -23.21 -8.82 -3.28
CA ASP A 256 -22.93 -7.59 -2.53
C ASP A 256 -21.43 -7.36 -2.42
N PRO A 257 -20.87 -6.41 -3.18
CA PRO A 257 -19.44 -6.12 -3.18
C PRO A 257 -18.91 -5.59 -1.83
N GLU A 258 -19.77 -5.05 -0.96
CA GLU A 258 -19.37 -4.59 0.38
C GLU A 258 -19.21 -5.75 1.39
N ARG A 259 -19.70 -6.94 1.05
CA ARG A 259 -19.66 -8.13 1.89
C ARG A 259 -18.86 -9.27 1.26
N PHE A 260 -17.83 -8.92 0.50
CA PHE A 260 -16.88 -9.86 -0.10
C PHE A 260 -15.46 -9.47 0.36
N ASP A 261 -14.67 -10.45 0.76
CA ASP A 261 -13.27 -10.25 1.17
C ASP A 261 -12.32 -11.10 0.33
N LEU A 262 -11.37 -10.46 -0.34
CA LEU A 262 -10.26 -11.11 -1.05
C LEU A 262 -8.94 -10.85 -0.31
N ARG A 263 -8.37 -11.90 0.26
CA ARG A 263 -7.09 -11.88 1.01
C ARG A 263 -6.04 -12.74 0.30
N GLY A 264 -5.84 -12.46 -0.97
CA GLY A 264 -4.95 -13.22 -1.84
C GLY A 264 -5.25 -12.97 -3.31
N THR A 265 -5.27 -14.03 -4.12
CA THR A 265 -5.58 -13.98 -5.55
C THR A 265 -6.79 -14.82 -5.88
N LEU A 266 -7.59 -14.36 -6.83
CA LEU A 266 -8.72 -15.09 -7.39
C LEU A 266 -8.59 -15.11 -8.91
N GLU A 267 -8.29 -16.29 -9.46
CA GLU A 267 -8.40 -16.56 -10.89
C GLU A 267 -9.79 -17.18 -11.14
N HIS A 268 -10.46 -16.76 -12.20
CA HIS A 268 -11.82 -17.20 -12.46
C HIS A 268 -12.11 -17.42 -13.94
N GLY A 269 -13.03 -18.34 -14.21
CA GLY A 269 -13.63 -18.54 -15.51
C GLY A 269 -14.80 -17.59 -15.78
N LYS A 270 -15.69 -17.96 -16.68
CA LYS A 270 -16.88 -17.21 -17.07
C LYS A 270 -18.07 -17.56 -16.17
N ASP A 271 -19.01 -16.62 -16.04
CA ASP A 271 -20.29 -16.82 -15.35
C ASP A 271 -20.13 -17.33 -13.90
N VAL A 272 -19.11 -16.86 -13.21
CA VAL A 272 -18.90 -17.15 -11.78
C VAL A 272 -19.82 -16.28 -10.95
N GLU A 273 -20.54 -16.88 -10.00
CA GLU A 273 -21.43 -16.19 -9.06
C GLU A 273 -20.92 -16.38 -7.62
N ILE A 274 -20.77 -15.28 -6.87
CA ILE A 274 -20.31 -15.29 -5.47
C ILE A 274 -21.32 -14.54 -4.61
N ASP A 275 -21.89 -15.25 -3.63
CA ASP A 275 -22.88 -14.71 -2.70
C ASP A 275 -22.22 -13.90 -1.57
N VAL A 276 -23.03 -13.37 -0.65
CA VAL A 276 -22.61 -12.48 0.42
C VAL A 276 -21.75 -13.16 1.48
N ASN A 277 -20.87 -12.38 2.12
CA ASN A 277 -20.01 -12.83 3.23
C ASN A 277 -19.03 -13.95 2.84
N VAL A 278 -18.68 -14.06 1.57
CA VAL A 278 -17.64 -15.00 1.12
C VAL A 278 -16.27 -14.41 1.38
N ILE A 279 -15.38 -15.23 1.93
CA ILE A 279 -13.97 -14.89 2.18
C ILE A 279 -13.11 -15.79 1.29
N VAL A 280 -12.26 -15.17 0.49
CA VAL A 280 -11.27 -15.84 -0.37
C VAL A 280 -9.87 -15.54 0.16
N GLU A 281 -9.10 -16.57 0.51
CA GLU A 281 -7.75 -16.46 1.06
C GLU A 281 -6.72 -17.24 0.23
N GLY A 282 -5.49 -16.73 0.19
CA GLY A 282 -4.40 -17.38 -0.55
C GLY A 282 -4.64 -17.37 -2.06
N ASN A 283 -4.37 -18.51 -2.73
CA ASN A 283 -4.53 -18.66 -4.17
C ASN A 283 -5.76 -19.49 -4.48
N VAL A 284 -6.80 -18.88 -5.02
CA VAL A 284 -8.05 -19.56 -5.38
C VAL A 284 -8.23 -19.50 -6.89
N ARG A 285 -8.62 -20.65 -7.48
CA ARG A 285 -8.96 -20.79 -8.89
C ARG A 285 -10.35 -21.37 -9.05
N LEU A 286 -11.19 -20.68 -9.79
CA LEU A 286 -12.56 -21.09 -10.11
C LEU A 286 -12.70 -21.29 -11.61
N GLY A 287 -13.27 -22.44 -12.02
CA GLY A 287 -13.65 -22.71 -13.40
C GLY A 287 -14.85 -21.89 -13.87
N ASP A 288 -15.40 -22.26 -15.01
CA ASP A 288 -16.59 -21.64 -15.57
C ASP A 288 -17.86 -22.02 -14.79
N ARG A 289 -18.82 -21.10 -14.66
CA ARG A 289 -20.15 -21.29 -14.06
C ARG A 289 -20.14 -21.80 -12.62
N VAL A 290 -19.06 -21.53 -11.90
CA VAL A 290 -18.94 -21.85 -10.47
C VAL A 290 -19.87 -20.96 -9.66
N LYS A 291 -20.58 -21.56 -8.69
CA LYS A 291 -21.45 -20.85 -7.75
C LYS A 291 -20.95 -21.04 -6.33
N ILE A 292 -20.69 -19.92 -5.64
CA ILE A 292 -20.24 -19.91 -4.24
C ILE A 292 -21.34 -19.31 -3.37
N GLY A 293 -21.92 -20.13 -2.51
CA GLY A 293 -22.99 -19.74 -1.60
C GLY A 293 -22.52 -18.85 -0.45
N ALA A 294 -23.48 -18.21 0.20
CA ALA A 294 -23.23 -17.23 1.28
C ALA A 294 -22.40 -17.81 2.43
N GLY A 295 -21.48 -16.99 2.95
CA GLY A 295 -20.71 -17.32 4.15
C GLY A 295 -19.64 -18.40 3.95
N CYS A 296 -19.31 -18.77 2.71
CA CYS A 296 -18.24 -19.72 2.43
C CYS A 296 -16.86 -19.09 2.68
N VAL A 297 -15.92 -19.94 3.10
CA VAL A 297 -14.49 -19.60 3.20
C VAL A 297 -13.70 -20.50 2.29
N LEU A 298 -12.96 -19.91 1.35
CA LEU A 298 -12.13 -20.61 0.37
C LEU A 298 -10.69 -20.21 0.59
N LYS A 299 -9.81 -21.17 0.86
CA LYS A 299 -8.39 -20.93 1.07
C LYS A 299 -7.54 -21.90 0.25
N ASN A 300 -6.74 -21.37 -0.69
CA ASN A 300 -5.85 -22.15 -1.55
C ASN A 300 -6.61 -23.32 -2.26
N VAL A 301 -7.73 -23.06 -2.88
CA VAL A 301 -8.53 -24.10 -3.53
C VAL A 301 -8.56 -23.95 -5.05
N THR A 302 -8.61 -25.09 -5.73
CA THR A 302 -8.86 -25.17 -7.17
C THR A 302 -10.19 -25.86 -7.41
N ILE A 303 -11.10 -25.19 -8.11
CA ILE A 303 -12.48 -25.63 -8.34
C ILE A 303 -12.72 -25.70 -9.85
N GLY A 304 -13.16 -26.88 -10.33
CA GLY A 304 -13.49 -27.12 -11.73
C GLY A 304 -14.78 -26.43 -12.18
N ASP A 305 -15.16 -26.65 -13.42
CA ASP A 305 -16.35 -26.07 -14.04
C ASP A 305 -17.64 -26.60 -13.44
N ASP A 306 -18.70 -25.78 -13.48
CA ASP A 306 -20.07 -26.17 -13.08
C ASP A 306 -20.20 -26.65 -11.61
N VAL A 307 -19.26 -26.26 -10.74
CA VAL A 307 -19.29 -26.64 -9.31
C VAL A 307 -20.17 -25.68 -8.51
N GLU A 308 -20.96 -26.25 -7.60
CA GLU A 308 -21.76 -25.52 -6.63
C GLU A 308 -21.24 -25.74 -5.20
N ILE A 309 -20.71 -24.67 -4.55
CA ILE A 309 -20.40 -24.68 -3.13
C ILE A 309 -21.56 -24.04 -2.37
N LYS A 310 -22.28 -24.85 -1.60
CA LYS A 310 -23.46 -24.40 -0.83
C LYS A 310 -23.05 -23.61 0.42
N PRO A 311 -24.00 -22.81 0.97
CA PRO A 311 -23.69 -21.86 2.04
C PRO A 311 -22.95 -22.44 3.25
N TYR A 312 -22.10 -21.59 3.86
CA TYR A 312 -21.36 -21.87 5.11
C TYR A 312 -20.42 -23.07 5.04
N SER A 313 -19.92 -23.40 3.85
CA SER A 313 -18.88 -24.42 3.68
C SER A 313 -17.48 -23.81 3.77
N VAL A 314 -16.53 -24.55 4.33
CA VAL A 314 -15.14 -24.14 4.52
C VAL A 314 -14.23 -25.10 3.76
N LEU A 315 -13.48 -24.58 2.80
CA LEU A 315 -12.59 -25.34 1.94
C LEU A 315 -11.17 -24.81 2.09
N GLU A 316 -10.23 -25.69 2.41
CA GLU A 316 -8.83 -25.32 2.63
C GLU A 316 -7.89 -26.30 1.94
N ASP A 317 -6.95 -25.77 1.13
CA ASP A 317 -5.91 -26.54 0.43
C ASP A 317 -6.48 -27.77 -0.29
N ALA A 318 -7.57 -27.61 -1.05
CA ALA A 318 -8.34 -28.69 -1.67
C ALA A 318 -8.51 -28.50 -3.18
N THR A 319 -8.71 -29.62 -3.89
CA THR A 319 -9.02 -29.64 -5.33
C THR A 319 -10.38 -30.30 -5.55
N ILE A 320 -11.26 -29.65 -6.32
CA ILE A 320 -12.60 -30.10 -6.60
C ILE A 320 -12.79 -30.23 -8.12
N GLY A 321 -13.17 -31.46 -8.56
CA GLY A 321 -13.48 -31.76 -9.95
C GLY A 321 -14.76 -31.08 -10.43
N GLU A 322 -14.95 -31.04 -11.74
CA GLU A 322 -16.10 -30.40 -12.38
C GLU A 322 -17.44 -31.00 -11.92
N LYS A 323 -18.52 -30.20 -11.97
CA LYS A 323 -19.91 -30.61 -11.68
C LYS A 323 -20.13 -31.17 -10.27
N ALA A 324 -19.21 -30.90 -9.33
CA ALA A 324 -19.38 -31.32 -7.94
C ALA A 324 -20.34 -30.37 -7.20
N ALA A 325 -21.01 -30.91 -6.17
CA ALA A 325 -21.89 -30.16 -5.28
C ALA A 325 -21.45 -30.38 -3.82
N ILE A 326 -21.08 -29.33 -3.11
CA ILE A 326 -20.49 -29.41 -1.77
C ILE A 326 -21.37 -28.68 -0.75
N GLY A 327 -21.72 -29.31 0.32
CA GLY A 327 -22.42 -28.74 1.45
C GLY A 327 -23.96 -28.79 1.40
N PRO A 328 -24.65 -27.94 2.17
CA PRO A 328 -24.11 -26.82 3.01
C PRO A 328 -23.41 -27.30 4.29
N PHE A 329 -22.69 -26.36 4.99
CA PHE A 329 -22.02 -26.65 6.27
C PHE A 329 -21.01 -27.80 6.18
N SER A 330 -20.31 -27.92 5.06
CA SER A 330 -19.29 -28.95 4.86
C SER A 330 -17.89 -28.36 5.05
N ARG A 331 -16.94 -29.21 5.44
CA ARG A 331 -15.55 -28.84 5.57
C ARG A 331 -14.67 -29.77 4.74
N LEU A 332 -13.91 -29.19 3.81
CA LEU A 332 -12.80 -29.88 3.16
C LEU A 332 -11.49 -29.47 3.80
N ARG A 333 -10.75 -30.44 4.33
CA ARG A 333 -9.44 -30.25 4.96
C ARG A 333 -8.32 -30.20 3.93
N PRO A 334 -7.13 -29.70 4.34
CA PRO A 334 -5.95 -29.72 3.50
C PRO A 334 -5.63 -31.10 2.93
N GLY A 335 -5.47 -31.14 1.60
CA GLY A 335 -5.20 -32.37 0.86
C GLY A 335 -6.43 -33.10 0.34
N ALA A 336 -7.64 -32.59 0.56
CA ALA A 336 -8.85 -33.19 0.00
C ALA A 336 -8.87 -33.04 -1.54
N GLU A 337 -9.05 -34.17 -2.24
CA GLU A 337 -9.20 -34.23 -3.68
C GLU A 337 -10.53 -34.88 -4.02
N LEU A 338 -11.44 -34.14 -4.65
CA LEU A 338 -12.75 -34.64 -5.06
C LEU A 338 -12.79 -34.80 -6.57
N ALA A 339 -13.21 -35.97 -7.01
CA ALA A 339 -13.43 -36.28 -8.43
C ALA A 339 -14.59 -35.45 -9.01
N ALA A 340 -14.70 -35.42 -10.33
CA ALA A 340 -15.86 -34.84 -11.02
C ALA A 340 -17.19 -35.50 -10.56
N GLU A 341 -18.23 -34.67 -10.54
CA GLU A 341 -19.61 -35.11 -10.19
C GLU A 341 -19.75 -35.58 -8.72
N THR A 342 -18.77 -35.31 -7.85
CA THR A 342 -18.84 -35.68 -6.43
C THR A 342 -19.91 -34.85 -5.70
N HIS A 343 -20.74 -35.53 -4.91
CA HIS A 343 -21.74 -34.89 -4.05
C HIS A 343 -21.35 -35.07 -2.57
N VAL A 344 -21.09 -33.99 -1.89
CA VAL A 344 -20.83 -33.97 -0.43
C VAL A 344 -22.04 -33.34 0.26
N GLY A 345 -22.68 -34.10 1.15
CA GLY A 345 -23.87 -33.66 1.88
C GLY A 345 -23.56 -32.65 2.98
N ASN A 346 -24.57 -32.20 3.71
CA ASN A 346 -24.44 -31.26 4.82
C ASN A 346 -23.76 -31.91 6.03
N PHE A 347 -23.01 -31.09 6.79
CA PHE A 347 -22.26 -31.49 8.01
C PHE A 347 -21.25 -32.63 7.76
N VAL A 348 -20.73 -32.73 6.55
CA VAL A 348 -19.67 -33.69 6.22
C VAL A 348 -18.31 -33.01 6.33
N GLU A 349 -17.33 -33.70 6.90
CA GLU A 349 -15.92 -33.32 6.93
C GLU A 349 -15.10 -34.36 6.16
N ILE A 350 -14.22 -33.92 5.26
CA ILE A 350 -13.30 -34.73 4.46
C ILE A 350 -11.88 -34.25 4.63
#